data_9810e3a3d04ba394719f6bab078b76bc
#
_entry.id   9810e3a3d04ba394719f6bab078b76bc
#
_cell.length_a   1.000
_cell.length_b   1.000
_cell.length_c   1.000
_cell.angle_alpha   90.00
_cell.angle_beta   90.00
_cell.angle_gamma   90.00
#
_symmetry.space_group_name_H-M   'P 1'
#
loop_
_entity.id
_entity.type
_entity.pdbx_description
1 polymer ?
#
loop_
_entity_poly.entity_id
_entity_poly.type
_entity_poly.pdbx_seq_one_letter_code
_entity_poly.pdbx_strand_id
1 'polypeptide(L)'
;MYSWQNMRDIWKAEKFDLIKFKSQFHEDFMFIREPSLVDRDEFCAEIDQLMAEGKNNIPFDDMELIHENDDVTELRGVDGNERIVRINLKKDGLIWRSIVKRTTIKS
;
A
#
# COMPACT_ATOMS: atom_id res chain seq x y z
N MET A 1 -1.04 -5.62 -14.00
CA MET A 1 0.04 -6.10 -13.12
C MET A 1 0.46 -4.99 -12.16
N TYR A 2 0.80 -5.36 -10.95
CA TYR A 2 1.28 -4.40 -9.98
C TYR A 2 2.73 -3.99 -10.22
N SER A 3 2.99 -2.70 -10.11
CA SER A 3 4.32 -2.13 -9.90
C SER A 3 4.15 -0.90 -9.03
N TRP A 4 5.24 -0.45 -8.41
CA TRP A 4 5.16 0.78 -7.61
C TRP A 4 4.72 1.97 -8.47
N GLN A 5 5.19 2.05 -9.70
CA GLN A 5 4.79 3.13 -10.61
C GLN A 5 3.29 3.08 -10.93
N ASN A 6 2.76 1.90 -11.21
CA ASN A 6 1.32 1.74 -11.47
C ASN A 6 0.49 2.16 -10.26
N MET A 7 0.92 1.77 -9.06
CA MET A 7 0.23 2.15 -7.83
C MET A 7 0.25 3.66 -7.61
N ARG A 8 1.39 4.30 -7.84
CA ARG A 8 1.50 5.77 -7.74
C ARG A 8 0.57 6.46 -8.72
N ASP A 9 0.50 5.97 -9.96
CA ASP A 9 -0.34 6.55 -10.99
C ASP A 9 -1.82 6.47 -10.59
N ILE A 10 -2.25 5.35 -10.01
CA ILE A 10 -3.62 5.19 -9.50
C ILE A 10 -3.88 6.19 -8.37
N TRP A 11 -2.92 6.34 -7.48
CA TRP A 11 -3.04 7.20 -6.31
C TRP A 11 -3.04 8.68 -6.67
N LYS A 12 -2.23 9.07 -7.66
CA LYS A 12 -2.12 10.46 -8.11
C LYS A 12 -3.20 10.86 -9.11
N ALA A 13 -3.99 9.92 -9.59
CA ALA A 13 -5.05 10.22 -10.55
C ALA A 13 -6.02 11.26 -9.95
N GLU A 14 -6.52 12.15 -10.80
CA GLU A 14 -7.46 13.19 -10.40
C GLU A 14 -8.68 12.60 -9.70
N LYS A 15 -9.12 11.43 -10.16
CA LYS A 15 -10.22 10.69 -9.56
C LYS A 15 -9.74 9.29 -9.21
N PHE A 16 -9.89 8.91 -7.94
CA PHE A 16 -9.52 7.58 -7.46
C PHE A 16 -10.43 6.51 -8.10
N ASP A 17 -9.80 5.51 -8.72
CA ASP A 17 -10.50 4.39 -9.36
C ASP A 17 -10.30 3.13 -8.53
N LEU A 18 -11.33 2.76 -7.77
CA LEU A 18 -11.30 1.59 -6.89
C LEU A 18 -11.06 0.29 -7.67
N ILE A 19 -11.61 0.17 -8.86
CA ILE A 19 -11.46 -1.04 -9.68
C ILE A 19 -10.00 -1.21 -10.09
N LYS A 20 -9.34 -0.13 -10.54
CA LYS A 20 -7.91 -0.17 -10.87
C LYS A 20 -7.07 -0.46 -9.63
N PHE A 21 -7.40 0.16 -8.51
CA PHE A 21 -6.70 -0.08 -7.25
C PHE A 21 -6.79 -1.55 -6.86
N LYS A 22 -7.99 -2.11 -6.83
CA LYS A 22 -8.23 -3.51 -6.47
C LYS A 22 -7.52 -4.48 -7.42
N SER A 23 -7.37 -4.11 -8.71
CA SER A 23 -6.73 -4.96 -9.71
C SER A 23 -5.22 -5.15 -9.46
N GLN A 24 -4.61 -4.34 -8.60
CA GLN A 24 -3.20 -4.48 -8.23
C GLN A 24 -2.96 -5.59 -7.20
N PHE A 25 -4.03 -6.12 -6.61
CA PHE A 25 -3.95 -7.08 -5.51
C PHE A 25 -4.39 -8.47 -5.96
N HIS A 26 -3.63 -9.49 -5.53
CA HIS A 26 -4.01 -10.88 -5.72
C HIS A 26 -5.31 -11.19 -4.96
N GLU A 27 -6.11 -12.12 -5.47
CA GLU A 27 -7.38 -12.50 -4.80
C GLU A 27 -7.18 -13.02 -3.38
N ASP A 28 -6.01 -13.62 -3.10
CA ASP A 28 -5.64 -14.13 -1.78
C ASP A 28 -4.83 -13.11 -0.95
N PHE A 29 -4.87 -11.84 -1.34
CA PHE A 29 -4.12 -10.80 -0.65
C PHE A 29 -4.47 -10.72 0.83
N MET A 30 -3.43 -10.58 1.66
CA MET A 30 -3.56 -10.30 3.09
C MET A 30 -2.66 -9.13 3.45
N PHE A 31 -3.21 -8.19 4.20
CA PHE A 31 -2.46 -7.08 4.79
C PHE A 31 -2.13 -7.45 6.23
N ILE A 32 -0.84 -7.51 6.52
CA ILE A 32 -0.33 -7.88 7.85
C ILE A 32 0.04 -6.61 8.59
N ARG A 33 -0.77 -6.25 9.57
CA ARG A 33 -0.51 -5.14 10.50
C ARG A 33 -0.90 -5.60 11.89
N GLU A 34 -0.06 -5.38 12.86
CA GLU A 34 -0.40 -5.78 14.23
C GLU A 34 -1.57 -4.95 14.77
N PRO A 35 -2.54 -5.59 15.44
CA PRO A 35 -2.65 -7.04 15.71
C PRO A 35 -3.51 -7.81 14.70
N SER A 36 -3.84 -7.27 13.55
CA SER A 36 -4.86 -7.83 12.67
C SER A 36 -4.34 -8.19 11.28
N LEU A 37 -5.02 -9.18 10.67
CA LEU A 37 -4.87 -9.51 9.25
C LEU A 37 -6.09 -8.96 8.53
N VAL A 38 -5.87 -8.35 7.36
CA VAL A 38 -6.94 -7.75 6.56
C VAL A 38 -6.85 -8.32 5.15
N ASP A 39 -7.95 -8.87 4.64
CA ASP A 39 -7.97 -9.41 3.30
C ASP A 39 -8.15 -8.30 2.24
N ARG A 40 -8.14 -8.69 0.95
CA ARG A 40 -8.22 -7.74 -0.16
C ARG A 40 -9.50 -6.90 -0.10
N ASP A 41 -10.64 -7.55 0.10
CA ASP A 41 -11.92 -6.84 0.07
C ASP A 41 -12.07 -5.90 1.26
N GLU A 42 -11.64 -6.32 2.44
CA GLU A 42 -11.63 -5.48 3.64
C GLU A 42 -10.69 -4.28 3.46
N PHE A 43 -9.48 -4.52 2.94
CA PHE A 43 -8.51 -3.45 2.72
C PHE A 43 -9.02 -2.44 1.69
N CYS A 44 -9.56 -2.92 0.58
CA CYS A 44 -10.12 -2.04 -0.46
C CYS A 44 -11.30 -1.23 0.07
N ALA A 45 -12.14 -1.83 0.92
CA ALA A 45 -13.26 -1.11 1.53
C ALA A 45 -12.77 0.00 2.47
N GLU A 46 -11.73 -0.27 3.27
CA GLU A 46 -11.13 0.75 4.14
C GLU A 46 -10.59 1.93 3.33
N ILE A 47 -9.89 1.66 2.25
CA ILE A 47 -9.31 2.71 1.40
C ILE A 47 -10.41 3.50 0.71
N ASP A 48 -11.44 2.83 0.21
CA ASP A 48 -12.57 3.49 -0.44
C ASP A 48 -13.27 4.46 0.53
N GLN A 49 -13.47 4.03 1.78
CA GLN A 49 -14.07 4.87 2.81
C GLN A 49 -13.18 6.06 3.14
N LEU A 50 -11.87 5.88 3.26
CA LEU A 50 -10.94 6.97 3.53
C LEU A 50 -10.97 8.00 2.40
N MET A 51 -11.02 7.55 1.14
CA MET A 51 -11.08 8.45 -0.01
C MET A 51 -12.41 9.20 -0.05
N ALA A 52 -13.54 8.54 0.28
CA ALA A 52 -14.85 9.17 0.32
C ALA A 52 -14.93 10.24 1.41
N GLU A 53 -14.20 10.07 2.51
CA GLU A 53 -14.14 11.03 3.60
C GLU A 53 -13.12 12.15 3.36
N GLY A 54 -12.41 12.12 2.23
CA GLY A 54 -11.36 13.09 1.92
C GLY A 54 -10.11 12.93 2.77
N LYS A 55 -9.95 11.80 3.45
CA LYS A 55 -8.80 11.51 4.32
C LYS A 55 -7.70 10.77 3.57
N ASN A 56 -7.23 11.36 2.48
CA ASN A 56 -6.16 10.76 1.68
C ASN A 56 -4.77 11.15 2.21
N ASN A 57 -4.59 11.11 3.53
CA ASN A 57 -3.33 11.49 4.18
C ASN A 57 -2.26 10.39 4.12
N ILE A 58 -2.49 9.36 3.33
CA ILE A 58 -1.49 8.31 3.17
C ILE A 58 -0.33 8.90 2.35
N PRO A 59 0.89 8.95 2.91
CA PRO A 59 2.00 9.65 2.27
C PRO A 59 2.64 8.82 1.16
N PHE A 60 1.86 8.46 0.14
CA PHE A 60 2.38 7.68 -0.99
C PHE A 60 3.45 8.42 -1.75
N ASP A 61 3.34 9.76 -1.82
CA ASP A 61 4.33 10.58 -2.52
C ASP A 61 5.64 10.70 -1.76
N ASP A 62 5.59 10.50 -0.44
CA ASP A 62 6.77 10.60 0.43
C ASP A 62 7.44 9.24 0.65
N MET A 63 6.91 8.19 0.04
CA MET A 63 7.51 6.86 0.12
C MET A 63 8.64 6.73 -0.90
N GLU A 64 9.78 6.24 -0.43
CA GLU A 64 10.94 5.98 -1.26
C GLU A 64 10.95 4.51 -1.67
N LEU A 65 11.11 4.25 -2.98
CA LEU A 65 11.29 2.91 -3.49
C LEU A 65 12.73 2.46 -3.22
N ILE A 66 12.89 1.46 -2.35
CA ILE A 66 14.20 0.92 -2.01
C ILE A 66 14.59 -0.18 -2.98
N HIS A 67 13.65 -1.07 -3.29
CA HIS A 67 13.91 -2.21 -4.16
C HIS A 67 12.61 -2.71 -4.76
N GLU A 68 12.66 -3.12 -6.01
CA GLU A 68 11.52 -3.76 -6.68
C GLU A 68 12.02 -4.78 -7.70
N ASN A 69 11.42 -5.97 -7.64
CA ASN A 69 11.60 -7.02 -8.66
C ASN A 69 10.28 -7.77 -8.84
N ASP A 70 10.31 -8.92 -9.52
CA ASP A 70 9.09 -9.71 -9.77
C ASP A 70 8.50 -10.32 -8.50
N ASP A 71 9.26 -10.40 -7.42
CA ASP A 71 8.85 -11.05 -6.18
C ASP A 71 8.48 -10.08 -5.07
N VAL A 72 9.03 -8.85 -5.09
CA VAL A 72 8.90 -7.94 -3.96
C VAL A 72 9.00 -6.47 -4.36
N THR A 73 8.30 -5.62 -3.63
CA THR A 73 8.52 -4.18 -3.61
C THR A 73 8.78 -3.77 -2.16
N GLU A 74 9.90 -3.10 -1.92
CA GLU A 74 10.22 -2.54 -0.60
C GLU A 74 10.17 -1.02 -0.66
N LEU A 75 9.42 -0.43 0.27
CA LEU A 75 9.21 1.02 0.36
C LEU A 75 9.57 1.49 1.77
N ARG A 76 10.10 2.70 1.87
CA ARG A 76 10.37 3.37 3.14
C ARG A 76 9.85 4.80 3.10
N GLY A 77 9.38 5.28 4.24
CA GLY A 77 8.88 6.64 4.34
C GLY A 77 8.81 7.11 5.78
N VAL A 78 8.36 8.34 5.94
CA VAL A 78 8.16 8.97 7.25
C VAL A 78 6.77 9.59 7.25
N ASP A 79 6.01 9.33 8.31
CA ASP A 79 4.70 9.91 8.53
C ASP A 79 4.72 10.56 9.92
N GLY A 80 4.83 11.91 9.96
CA GLY A 80 4.99 12.62 11.20
C GLY A 80 6.29 12.22 11.90
N ASN A 81 6.19 11.64 13.08
CA ASN A 81 7.34 11.15 13.84
C ASN A 81 7.50 9.62 13.78
N GLU A 82 6.86 8.99 12.81
CA GLU A 82 6.96 7.55 12.61
C GLU A 82 7.74 7.22 11.32
N ARG A 83 8.62 6.24 11.42
CA ARG A 83 9.28 5.64 10.26
C ARG A 83 8.43 4.46 9.79
N ILE A 84 8.16 4.41 8.50
CA ILE A 84 7.35 3.37 7.90
C ILE A 84 8.22 2.53 6.97
N VAL A 85 8.17 1.20 7.15
CA VAL A 85 8.74 0.25 6.21
C VAL A 85 7.59 -0.60 5.70
N ARG A 86 7.42 -0.67 4.38
CA ARG A 86 6.39 -1.49 3.74
C ARG A 86 7.05 -2.47 2.80
N ILE A 87 6.66 -3.73 2.91
CA ILE A 87 7.11 -4.78 2.01
C ILE A 87 5.88 -5.41 1.38
N ASN A 88 5.82 -5.36 0.05
CA ASN A 88 4.76 -6.00 -0.72
C ASN A 88 5.36 -7.21 -1.43
N LEU A 89 4.93 -8.41 -1.04
CA LEU A 89 5.31 -9.65 -1.70
C LEU A 89 4.36 -9.88 -2.86
N LYS A 90 4.90 -10.27 -4.01
CA LYS A 90 4.15 -10.44 -5.24
C LYS A 90 3.92 -11.91 -5.56
N LYS A 91 2.76 -12.20 -6.16
CA LYS A 91 2.43 -13.50 -6.72
C LYS A 91 1.62 -13.27 -7.98
N ASP A 92 2.02 -13.91 -9.07
CA ASP A 92 1.36 -13.75 -10.38
C ASP A 92 1.33 -12.27 -10.85
N GLY A 93 2.35 -11.51 -10.49
CA GLY A 93 2.45 -10.10 -10.85
C GLY A 93 1.56 -9.16 -10.04
N LEU A 94 0.95 -9.64 -8.97
CA LEU A 94 0.05 -8.86 -8.12
C LEU A 94 0.53 -8.86 -6.67
N ILE A 95 0.10 -7.87 -5.88
CA ILE A 95 0.43 -7.84 -4.45
C ILE A 95 -0.31 -8.98 -3.77
N TRP A 96 0.45 -9.89 -3.16
CA TRP A 96 -0.09 -11.05 -2.48
C TRP A 96 -0.06 -10.91 -0.96
N ARG A 97 1.01 -10.32 -0.42
CA ARG A 97 1.13 -10.02 1.01
C ARG A 97 1.72 -8.64 1.16
N SER A 98 1.17 -7.86 2.07
CA SER A 98 1.72 -6.55 2.40
C SER A 98 1.99 -6.50 3.89
N ILE A 99 3.22 -6.14 4.25
CA ILE A 99 3.67 -6.07 5.64
C ILE A 99 4.11 -4.64 5.89
N VAL A 100 3.57 -4.02 6.94
CA VAL A 100 3.93 -2.66 7.33
C VAL A 100 4.43 -2.65 8.77
N LYS A 101 5.59 -2.04 8.95
CA LYS A 101 6.15 -1.77 10.28
C LYS A 101 6.26 -0.28 10.48
N ARG A 102 5.73 0.20 11.61
CA ARG A 102 5.86 1.60 12.03
C ARG A 102 6.72 1.66 13.28
N THR A 103 7.67 2.58 13.29
CA THR A 103 8.59 2.78 14.42
C THR A 103 8.66 4.26 14.73
N THR A 104 8.45 4.63 16.00
CA THR A 104 8.56 6.02 16.42
C THR A 104 10.02 6.48 16.31
N ILE A 105 10.22 7.62 15.67
CA ILE A 105 11.54 8.22 15.55
C ILE A 105 11.82 8.96 16.87
N LYS A 106 12.86 8.53 17.57
CA LYS A 106 13.31 9.22 18.77
C LYS A 106 14.14 10.44 18.37
N SER A 107 13.67 11.59 18.79
CA SER A 107 14.44 12.83 18.63
C SER A 107 15.44 12.97 19.77
#